data_4b7b7b7a17dc9fe77bceee28e91def00
#
_entry.id   4b7b7b7a17dc9fe77bceee28e91def00
#
_cell.length_a   1.000
_cell.length_b   1.000
_cell.length_c   1.000
_cell.angle_alpha   90.00
_cell.angle_beta   90.00
_cell.angle_gamma   90.00
#
_symmetry.space_group_name_H-M   'P 1'
#
loop_
_entity.id
_entity.type
_entity.pdbx_description
1 polymer ?
#
loop_
_entity_poly.entity_id
_entity_poly.type
_entity_poly.pdbx_seq_one_letter_code
_entity_poly.pdbx_strand_id
1 'polypeptide(L)'
;MIELSGVTKSFGPNHVLRGIDLTLPRGQSMVVIGGSGTGKSVLLKCILGLVRPDAGRITLDGEDVATAEREAFLARFGMLFQGGALFDSLKVWENVAFRLQRGPLKRSREEARAIAVEKLRRVGLKPETADLFPAELSGGMQKRVGLARAIAAEPEIIFFDEPTTGLDPIMSGVINDLIREIVVEMGATAMTITHDMSSVRAIADRV
;
A
#
# COMPACT_ATOMS: atom_id res chain seq x y z
N MET A 1 11.71 10.12 -3.81
CA MET A 1 12.64 9.45 -2.87
C MET A 1 12.11 9.62 -1.46
N ILE A 2 12.08 8.55 -0.66
CA ILE A 2 11.72 8.61 0.76
C ILE A 2 13.01 8.51 1.55
N GLU A 3 13.22 9.42 2.51
CA GLU A 3 14.39 9.43 3.38
C GLU A 3 13.97 9.54 4.84
N LEU A 4 14.55 8.69 5.66
CA LEU A 4 14.43 8.71 7.11
C LEU A 4 15.81 8.94 7.73
N SER A 5 15.91 9.84 8.69
CA SER A 5 17.15 10.13 9.42
C SER A 5 16.90 10.10 10.92
N GLY A 6 17.49 9.14 11.61
CA GLY A 6 17.44 8.98 13.06
C GLY A 6 16.05 8.85 13.65
N VAL A 7 15.09 8.24 12.92
CA VAL A 7 13.67 8.21 13.32
C VAL A 7 13.45 7.33 14.54
N THR A 8 12.90 7.92 15.61
CA THR A 8 12.55 7.20 16.84
C THR A 8 11.07 7.30 17.15
N LYS A 9 10.51 6.24 17.77
CA LYS A 9 9.13 6.23 18.26
C LYS A 9 8.98 5.30 19.45
N SER A 10 8.39 5.82 20.51
CA SER A 10 8.06 5.06 21.72
C SER A 10 6.57 5.21 22.07
N PHE A 11 6.03 4.22 22.74
CA PHE A 11 4.69 4.24 23.33
C PHE A 11 4.83 3.84 24.82
N GLY A 12 4.82 4.84 25.70
CA GLY A 12 5.19 4.67 27.09
C GLY A 12 6.63 4.12 27.22
N PRO A 13 6.86 3.06 27.98
CA PRO A 13 8.20 2.48 28.14
C PRO A 13 8.68 1.67 26.90
N ASN A 14 7.83 1.49 25.91
CA ASN A 14 8.11 0.60 24.79
C ASN A 14 8.76 1.39 23.63
N HIS A 15 10.07 1.23 23.43
CA HIS A 15 10.84 1.84 22.35
C HIS A 15 10.70 1.02 21.07
N VAL A 16 9.81 1.45 20.17
CA VAL A 16 9.42 0.71 18.96
C VAL A 16 10.35 1.00 17.79
N LEU A 17 10.62 2.27 17.49
CA LEU A 17 11.63 2.68 16.51
C LEU A 17 12.81 3.28 17.24
N ARG A 18 14.03 2.83 16.93
CA ARG A 18 15.24 3.13 17.72
C ARG A 18 16.33 3.76 16.85
N GLY A 19 16.01 4.87 16.17
CA GLY A 19 16.97 5.55 15.31
C GLY A 19 17.06 4.89 13.94
N ILE A 20 15.96 4.92 13.18
CA ILE A 20 15.90 4.33 11.85
C ILE A 20 16.44 5.32 10.82
N ASP A 21 17.47 4.89 10.10
CA ASP A 21 17.98 5.54 8.90
C ASP A 21 17.63 4.66 7.69
N LEU A 22 16.98 5.25 6.68
CA LEU A 22 16.53 4.51 5.49
C LEU A 22 16.42 5.47 4.31
N THR A 23 16.84 5.00 3.14
CA THR A 23 16.62 5.70 1.88
C THR A 23 15.98 4.74 0.88
N LEU A 24 14.79 5.12 0.38
CA LEU A 24 14.10 4.43 -0.71
C LEU A 24 14.11 5.31 -1.96
N PRO A 25 14.96 5.00 -2.94
CA PRO A 25 15.01 5.73 -4.22
C PRO A 25 13.70 5.60 -5.00
N ARG A 26 13.42 6.59 -5.86
CA ARG A 26 12.26 6.53 -6.76
C ARG A 26 12.36 5.32 -7.70
N GLY A 27 11.21 4.70 -7.98
CA GLY A 27 11.07 3.58 -8.90
C GLY A 27 11.66 2.26 -8.40
N GLN A 28 12.09 2.19 -7.14
CA GLN A 28 12.58 0.95 -6.53
C GLN A 28 11.55 0.32 -5.60
N SER A 29 11.61 -1.00 -5.51
CA SER A 29 10.83 -1.80 -4.57
C SER A 29 11.71 -2.22 -3.38
N MET A 30 11.37 -1.73 -2.19
CA MET A 30 12.05 -2.09 -0.95
C MET A 30 11.18 -3.02 -0.11
N VAL A 31 11.77 -4.07 0.42
CA VAL A 31 11.08 -4.96 1.37
C VAL A 31 11.65 -4.78 2.76
N VAL A 32 10.77 -4.54 3.73
CA VAL A 32 11.09 -4.47 5.15
C VAL A 32 10.69 -5.79 5.80
N ILE A 33 11.70 -6.55 6.27
CA ILE A 33 11.50 -7.84 6.91
C ILE A 33 11.52 -7.68 8.43
N GLY A 34 10.74 -8.48 9.11
CA GLY A 34 10.78 -8.57 10.57
C GLY A 34 9.61 -9.35 11.15
N GLY A 35 9.78 -9.90 12.33
CA GLY A 35 8.73 -10.60 13.06
C GLY A 35 7.54 -9.72 13.42
N SER A 36 6.47 -10.33 13.94
CA SER A 36 5.33 -9.58 14.46
C SER A 36 5.75 -8.68 15.63
N GLY A 37 5.19 -7.47 15.70
CA GLY A 37 5.47 -6.53 16.78
C GLY A 37 6.79 -5.76 16.70
N THR A 38 7.62 -5.94 15.66
CA THR A 38 8.93 -5.25 15.53
C THR A 38 8.83 -3.78 15.10
N GLY A 39 7.64 -3.22 14.95
CA GLY A 39 7.45 -1.79 14.64
C GLY A 39 7.26 -1.46 13.15
N LYS A 40 7.20 -2.44 12.24
CA LYS A 40 7.03 -2.21 10.80
C LYS A 40 5.81 -1.36 10.45
N SER A 41 4.65 -1.68 11.01
CA SER A 41 3.42 -0.89 10.80
C SER A 41 3.49 0.49 11.44
N VAL A 42 4.29 0.66 12.51
CA VAL A 42 4.55 1.97 13.12
C VAL A 42 5.43 2.80 12.18
N LEU A 43 6.45 2.19 11.57
CA LEU A 43 7.29 2.84 10.57
C LEU A 43 6.46 3.36 9.40
N LEU A 44 5.59 2.52 8.80
CA LEU A 44 4.67 2.96 7.74
C LEU A 44 3.77 4.13 8.18
N LYS A 45 3.20 4.04 9.39
CA LYS A 45 2.37 5.13 9.92
C LYS A 45 3.15 6.42 10.11
N CYS A 46 4.43 6.33 10.47
CA CYS A 46 5.31 7.51 10.56
C CYS A 46 5.58 8.10 9.16
N ILE A 47 5.89 7.27 8.16
CA ILE A 47 6.11 7.71 6.77
C ILE A 47 4.85 8.35 6.19
N LEU A 48 3.67 7.79 6.47
CA LEU A 48 2.39 8.36 6.07
C LEU A 48 1.99 9.60 6.91
N GLY A 49 2.79 10.00 7.90
CA GLY A 49 2.48 11.08 8.83
C GLY A 49 1.23 10.81 9.70
N LEU A 50 0.76 9.55 9.80
CA LEU A 50 -0.35 9.15 10.69
C LEU A 50 0.07 9.10 12.16
N VAL A 51 1.35 8.86 12.39
CA VAL A 51 1.99 8.88 13.71
C VAL A 51 3.20 9.79 13.63
N ARG A 52 3.29 10.79 14.53
CA ARG A 52 4.45 11.67 14.60
C ARG A 52 5.61 10.94 15.28
N PRO A 53 6.80 10.91 14.67
CA PRO A 53 8.02 10.46 15.34
C PRO A 53 8.31 11.27 16.63
N ASP A 54 9.02 10.68 17.58
CA ASP A 54 9.47 11.38 18.77
C ASP A 54 10.74 12.19 18.49
N ALA A 55 11.61 11.67 17.60
CA ALA A 55 12.77 12.37 17.07
C ALA A 55 13.11 11.86 15.67
N GLY A 56 14.06 12.52 15.02
CA GLY A 56 14.44 12.26 13.63
C GLY A 56 13.55 12.99 12.62
N ARG A 57 13.83 12.74 11.34
CA ARG A 57 13.15 13.42 10.24
C ARG A 57 12.77 12.42 9.17
N ILE A 58 11.60 12.66 8.54
CA ILE A 58 11.13 11.89 7.37
C ILE A 58 10.84 12.89 6.27
N THR A 59 11.43 12.67 5.10
CA THR A 59 11.17 13.48 3.91
C THR A 59 10.70 12.64 2.74
N LEU A 60 9.86 13.26 1.91
CA LEU A 60 9.46 12.73 0.61
C LEU A 60 9.85 13.75 -0.45
N ASP A 61 10.83 13.39 -1.30
CA ASP A 61 11.41 14.27 -2.31
C ASP A 61 11.92 15.62 -1.73
N GLY A 62 12.46 15.58 -0.52
CA GLY A 62 12.95 16.75 0.21
C GLY A 62 11.88 17.48 1.02
N GLU A 63 10.61 17.24 0.80
CA GLU A 63 9.51 17.80 1.59
C GLU A 63 9.37 17.06 2.92
N ASP A 64 9.30 17.80 4.01
CA ASP A 64 9.15 17.22 5.35
C ASP A 64 7.71 16.75 5.59
N VAL A 65 7.56 15.47 5.90
CA VAL A 65 6.25 14.84 6.17
C VAL A 65 5.49 15.52 7.33
N ALA A 66 6.20 16.13 8.28
CA ALA A 66 5.59 16.79 9.43
C ALA A 66 4.90 18.12 9.06
N THR A 67 5.29 18.74 7.95
CA THR A 67 4.78 20.05 7.49
C THR A 67 4.04 19.99 6.17
N ALA A 68 4.04 18.84 5.49
CA ALA A 68 3.36 18.62 4.22
C ALA A 68 1.84 18.87 4.32
N GLU A 69 1.26 19.43 3.26
CA GLU A 69 -0.20 19.56 3.16
C GLU A 69 -0.83 18.15 3.09
N ARG A 70 -1.69 17.85 4.04
CA ARG A 70 -2.12 16.49 4.36
C ARG A 70 -2.82 15.76 3.22
N GLU A 71 -3.76 16.41 2.55
CA GLU A 71 -4.55 15.75 1.51
C GLU A 71 -3.74 15.52 0.24
N ALA A 72 -2.98 16.52 -0.20
CA ALA A 72 -2.10 16.42 -1.36
C ALA A 72 -0.98 15.40 -1.11
N PHE A 73 -0.39 15.41 0.08
CA PHE A 73 0.62 14.44 0.48
C PHE A 73 0.08 13.00 0.40
N LEU A 74 -1.05 12.73 1.05
CA LEU A 74 -1.66 11.39 1.03
C LEU A 74 -2.16 10.98 -0.34
N ALA A 75 -2.45 11.94 -1.24
CA ALA A 75 -2.85 11.65 -2.60
C ALA A 75 -1.76 10.91 -3.39
N ARG A 76 -0.50 11.08 -3.04
CA ARG A 76 0.65 10.44 -3.68
C ARG A 76 0.81 8.96 -3.37
N PHE A 77 0.10 8.43 -2.36
CA PHE A 77 0.26 7.07 -1.88
C PHE A 77 -0.91 6.16 -2.26
N GLY A 78 -0.59 4.93 -2.64
CA GLY A 78 -1.50 3.79 -2.64
C GLY A 78 -1.19 2.86 -1.49
N MET A 79 -2.16 2.10 -0.98
CA MET A 79 -1.92 1.15 0.09
C MET A 79 -2.78 -0.12 -0.04
N LEU A 80 -2.11 -1.26 -0.03
CA LEU A 80 -2.73 -2.56 0.22
C LEU A 80 -2.52 -2.92 1.68
N PHE A 81 -3.60 -2.96 2.43
CA PHE A 81 -3.60 -3.36 3.84
C PHE A 81 -3.63 -4.88 3.98
N GLN A 82 -3.14 -5.36 5.11
CA GLN A 82 -3.29 -6.75 5.52
C GLN A 82 -4.77 -7.17 5.42
N GLY A 83 -5.06 -8.34 4.84
CA GLY A 83 -6.43 -8.84 4.66
C GLY A 83 -7.24 -8.11 3.56
N GLY A 84 -6.65 -7.16 2.81
CA GLY A 84 -7.36 -6.32 1.85
C GLY A 84 -8.11 -5.15 2.49
N ALA A 85 -8.60 -5.27 3.71
CA ALA A 85 -9.34 -4.26 4.47
C ALA A 85 -10.40 -3.54 3.63
N LEU A 86 -11.27 -4.31 2.98
CA LEU A 86 -12.37 -3.78 2.19
C LEU A 86 -13.50 -3.31 3.10
N PHE A 87 -14.25 -2.33 2.64
CA PHE A 87 -15.48 -1.88 3.29
C PHE A 87 -16.62 -2.83 2.94
N ASP A 88 -17.11 -3.60 3.90
CA ASP A 88 -18.14 -4.63 3.68
C ASP A 88 -19.47 -4.07 3.15
N SER A 89 -19.78 -2.83 3.49
CA SER A 89 -21.00 -2.14 3.07
C SER A 89 -20.94 -1.55 1.67
N LEU A 90 -19.77 -1.58 1.02
CA LEU A 90 -19.57 -1.03 -0.31
C LEU A 90 -19.37 -2.16 -1.32
N LYS A 91 -19.91 -1.96 -2.52
CA LYS A 91 -19.60 -2.84 -3.67
C LYS A 91 -18.11 -2.81 -3.98
N VAL A 92 -17.65 -3.82 -4.69
CA VAL A 92 -16.25 -3.96 -5.11
C VAL A 92 -15.76 -2.73 -5.87
N TRP A 93 -16.52 -2.24 -6.87
CA TRP A 93 -16.12 -1.04 -7.60
C TRP A 93 -16.04 0.21 -6.72
N GLU A 94 -16.93 0.33 -5.71
CA GLU A 94 -16.91 1.46 -4.76
C GLU A 94 -15.71 1.38 -3.81
N ASN A 95 -15.31 0.15 -3.43
CA ASN A 95 -14.07 -0.08 -2.71
C ASN A 95 -12.86 0.36 -3.52
N VAL A 96 -12.75 -0.06 -4.79
CA VAL A 96 -11.64 0.30 -5.67
C VAL A 96 -11.60 1.80 -5.91
N ALA A 97 -12.75 2.41 -6.25
CA ALA A 97 -12.87 3.83 -6.55
C ALA A 97 -12.99 4.72 -5.30
N PHE A 98 -12.79 4.20 -4.08
CA PHE A 98 -13.10 4.92 -2.83
C PHE A 98 -12.49 6.32 -2.78
N ARG A 99 -11.23 6.46 -3.20
CA ARG A 99 -10.51 7.74 -3.24
C ARG A 99 -10.94 8.62 -4.42
N LEU A 100 -11.34 8.01 -5.54
CA LEU A 100 -11.81 8.72 -6.72
C LEU A 100 -13.21 9.30 -6.56
N GLN A 101 -13.88 9.02 -5.46
CA GLN A 101 -15.18 9.58 -5.12
C GLN A 101 -15.10 10.71 -4.09
N ARG A 102 -13.89 11.03 -3.58
CA ARG A 102 -13.65 11.94 -2.45
C ARG A 102 -12.39 12.77 -2.64
N GLY A 103 -12.36 13.92 -1.96
CA GLY A 103 -11.17 14.77 -1.87
C GLY A 103 -10.66 15.29 -3.22
N PRO A 104 -9.37 15.62 -3.31
CA PRO A 104 -8.77 16.27 -4.48
C PRO A 104 -8.76 15.39 -5.74
N LEU A 105 -8.87 14.07 -5.59
CA LEU A 105 -8.87 13.10 -6.71
C LEU A 105 -10.28 12.79 -7.22
N LYS A 106 -11.31 13.50 -6.74
CA LYS A 106 -12.70 13.21 -7.06
C LYS A 106 -12.98 13.24 -8.56
N ARG A 107 -13.69 12.20 -9.03
CA ARG A 107 -14.23 12.03 -10.39
C ARG A 107 -15.74 11.90 -10.34
N SER A 108 -16.40 11.97 -11.47
CA SER A 108 -17.81 11.58 -11.57
C SER A 108 -17.99 10.12 -11.17
N ARG A 109 -19.21 9.75 -10.77
CA ARG A 109 -19.52 8.35 -10.40
C ARG A 109 -19.27 7.38 -11.54
N GLU A 110 -19.59 7.81 -12.76
CA GLU A 110 -19.42 7.01 -13.97
C GLU A 110 -17.93 6.79 -14.29
N GLU A 111 -17.11 7.84 -14.30
CA GLU A 111 -15.67 7.76 -14.49
C GLU A 111 -14.99 6.91 -13.40
N ALA A 112 -15.35 7.13 -12.13
CA ALA A 112 -14.81 6.37 -11.02
C ALA A 112 -15.11 4.86 -11.14
N ARG A 113 -16.34 4.51 -11.60
CA ARG A 113 -16.71 3.12 -11.86
C ARG A 113 -15.95 2.54 -13.06
N ALA A 114 -15.79 3.28 -14.13
CA ALA A 114 -15.03 2.86 -15.31
C ALA A 114 -13.57 2.57 -14.95
N ILE A 115 -12.91 3.47 -14.21
CA ILE A 115 -11.55 3.26 -13.70
C ILE A 115 -11.49 2.01 -12.81
N ALA A 116 -12.44 1.86 -11.88
CA ALA A 116 -12.46 0.69 -11.01
C ALA A 116 -12.54 -0.63 -11.80
N VAL A 117 -13.41 -0.72 -12.81
CA VAL A 117 -13.53 -1.90 -13.66
C VAL A 117 -12.23 -2.16 -14.45
N GLU A 118 -11.57 -1.13 -14.94
CA GLU A 118 -10.27 -1.25 -15.61
C GLU A 118 -9.22 -1.81 -14.64
N LYS A 119 -9.11 -1.26 -13.43
CA LYS A 119 -8.14 -1.74 -12.43
C LYS A 119 -8.45 -3.16 -11.93
N LEU A 120 -9.73 -3.55 -11.87
CA LEU A 120 -10.11 -4.94 -11.59
C LEU A 120 -9.63 -5.90 -12.67
N ARG A 121 -9.75 -5.54 -13.95
CA ARG A 121 -9.19 -6.34 -15.07
C ARG A 121 -7.68 -6.48 -14.95
N ARG A 122 -6.97 -5.40 -14.59
CA ARG A 122 -5.52 -5.38 -14.43
C ARG A 122 -5.02 -6.35 -13.35
N VAL A 123 -5.81 -6.58 -12.31
CA VAL A 123 -5.51 -7.58 -11.27
C VAL A 123 -6.12 -8.96 -11.56
N GLY A 124 -6.55 -9.21 -12.80
CA GLY A 124 -7.06 -10.50 -13.24
C GLY A 124 -8.46 -10.85 -12.72
N LEU A 125 -9.27 -9.86 -12.38
CA LEU A 125 -10.67 -10.04 -12.02
C LEU A 125 -11.60 -9.67 -13.19
N LYS A 126 -12.72 -10.41 -13.31
CA LYS A 126 -13.71 -10.15 -14.34
C LYS A 126 -14.50 -8.86 -14.03
N PRO A 127 -15.00 -8.13 -15.05
CA PRO A 127 -15.80 -6.92 -14.85
C PRO A 127 -17.02 -7.10 -13.95
N GLU A 128 -17.67 -8.28 -14.03
CA GLU A 128 -18.86 -8.61 -13.25
C GLU A 128 -18.59 -8.60 -11.74
N THR A 129 -17.34 -8.84 -11.34
CA THR A 129 -16.89 -8.74 -9.93
C THR A 129 -17.16 -7.35 -9.35
N ALA A 130 -17.21 -6.31 -10.17
CA ALA A 130 -17.42 -4.93 -9.76
C ALA A 130 -18.71 -4.73 -8.94
N ASP A 131 -19.75 -5.47 -9.25
CA ASP A 131 -21.06 -5.31 -8.63
C ASP A 131 -21.30 -6.22 -7.41
N LEU A 132 -20.35 -7.10 -7.08
CA LEU A 132 -20.36 -7.94 -5.90
C LEU A 132 -20.00 -7.15 -4.62
N PHE A 133 -20.29 -7.74 -3.47
CA PHE A 133 -19.82 -7.27 -2.17
C PHE A 133 -18.62 -8.09 -1.69
N PRO A 134 -17.78 -7.57 -0.76
CA PRO A 134 -16.61 -8.28 -0.25
C PRO A 134 -16.91 -9.68 0.30
N ALA A 135 -18.07 -9.87 0.93
CA ALA A 135 -18.49 -11.16 1.49
C ALA A 135 -18.71 -12.26 0.41
N GLU A 136 -18.89 -11.87 -0.85
CA GLU A 136 -19.10 -12.80 -1.97
C GLU A 136 -17.77 -13.22 -2.63
N LEU A 137 -16.64 -12.69 -2.14
CA LEU A 137 -15.32 -12.89 -2.72
C LEU A 137 -14.51 -13.93 -1.93
N SER A 138 -13.71 -14.74 -2.63
CA SER A 138 -12.65 -15.52 -1.98
C SER A 138 -11.56 -14.60 -1.40
N GLY A 139 -10.76 -15.10 -0.45
CA GLY A 139 -9.66 -14.33 0.15
C GLY A 139 -8.66 -13.81 -0.89
N GLY A 140 -8.31 -14.62 -1.90
CA GLY A 140 -7.45 -14.19 -3.01
C GLY A 140 -8.10 -13.10 -3.88
N MET A 141 -9.42 -13.15 -4.11
CA MET A 141 -10.14 -12.09 -4.81
C MET A 141 -10.16 -10.80 -3.97
N GLN A 142 -10.38 -10.88 -2.67
CA GLN A 142 -10.36 -9.70 -1.78
C GLN A 142 -8.99 -9.00 -1.80
N LYS A 143 -7.89 -9.76 -1.81
CA LYS A 143 -6.53 -9.22 -1.96
C LYS A 143 -6.34 -8.50 -3.30
N ARG A 144 -6.81 -9.10 -4.41
CA ARG A 144 -6.75 -8.47 -5.73
C ARG A 144 -7.60 -7.19 -5.80
N VAL A 145 -8.78 -7.17 -5.20
CA VAL A 145 -9.59 -5.94 -5.07
C VAL A 145 -8.85 -4.87 -4.24
N GLY A 146 -8.22 -5.26 -3.13
CA GLY A 146 -7.37 -4.36 -2.34
C GLY A 146 -6.20 -3.79 -3.14
N LEU A 147 -5.57 -4.62 -4.00
CA LEU A 147 -4.51 -4.20 -4.91
C LEU A 147 -5.05 -3.23 -5.98
N ALA A 148 -6.20 -3.54 -6.60
CA ALA A 148 -6.86 -2.64 -7.55
C ALA A 148 -7.18 -1.28 -6.90
N ARG A 149 -7.65 -1.26 -5.64
CA ARG A 149 -7.89 -0.04 -4.87
C ARG A 149 -6.60 0.75 -4.63
N ALA A 150 -5.50 0.06 -4.31
CA ALA A 150 -4.22 0.71 -4.07
C ALA A 150 -3.71 1.48 -5.29
N ILE A 151 -3.98 0.98 -6.50
CA ILE A 151 -3.50 1.57 -7.76
C ILE A 151 -4.54 2.41 -8.50
N ALA A 152 -5.77 2.52 -8.00
CA ALA A 152 -6.86 3.17 -8.72
C ALA A 152 -6.63 4.66 -9.01
N ALA A 153 -5.89 5.34 -8.14
CA ALA A 153 -5.54 6.76 -8.27
C ALA A 153 -4.16 6.99 -8.91
N GLU A 154 -3.54 5.95 -9.47
CA GLU A 154 -2.21 5.99 -10.08
C GLU A 154 -1.14 6.65 -9.18
N PRO A 155 -0.94 6.14 -7.96
CA PRO A 155 -0.05 6.73 -6.98
C PRO A 155 1.42 6.65 -7.41
N GLU A 156 2.23 7.61 -6.95
CA GLU A 156 3.70 7.59 -7.12
C GLU A 156 4.36 6.54 -6.22
N ILE A 157 3.76 6.26 -5.06
CA ILE A 157 4.29 5.37 -4.04
C ILE A 157 3.21 4.38 -3.61
N ILE A 158 3.57 3.10 -3.52
CA ILE A 158 2.64 2.06 -3.09
C ILE A 158 3.20 1.32 -1.89
N PHE A 159 2.41 1.22 -0.83
CA PHE A 159 2.71 0.40 0.32
C PHE A 159 1.92 -0.90 0.30
N PHE A 160 2.61 -2.01 0.58
CA PHE A 160 2.03 -3.33 0.70
C PHE A 160 2.28 -3.86 2.12
N ASP A 161 1.24 -4.01 2.91
CA ASP A 161 1.32 -4.55 4.27
C ASP A 161 0.86 -6.01 4.27
N GLU A 162 1.82 -6.92 4.39
CA GLU A 162 1.61 -8.38 4.40
C GLU A 162 0.71 -8.87 3.23
N PRO A 163 1.10 -8.63 1.97
CA PRO A 163 0.22 -8.83 0.82
C PRO A 163 -0.21 -10.28 0.60
N THR A 164 0.62 -11.24 0.98
CA THR A 164 0.39 -12.68 0.76
C THR A 164 -0.07 -13.44 1.99
N THR A 165 -0.12 -12.79 3.16
CA THR A 165 -0.54 -13.44 4.41
C THR A 165 -1.96 -14.00 4.30
N GLY A 166 -2.11 -15.28 4.70
CA GLY A 166 -3.38 -16.00 4.67
C GLY A 166 -3.75 -16.61 3.32
N LEU A 167 -2.84 -16.57 2.33
CA LEU A 167 -3.00 -17.23 1.03
C LEU A 167 -2.17 -18.52 0.99
N ASP A 168 -2.63 -19.45 0.17
CA ASP A 168 -1.82 -20.63 -0.19
C ASP A 168 -0.61 -20.23 -1.06
N PRO A 169 0.40 -21.10 -1.20
CA PRO A 169 1.63 -20.76 -1.95
C PRO A 169 1.40 -20.40 -3.42
N ILE A 170 0.42 -21.00 -4.09
CA ILE A 170 0.12 -20.73 -5.50
C ILE A 170 -0.45 -19.31 -5.63
N MET A 171 -1.45 -18.99 -4.80
CA MET A 171 -2.05 -17.65 -4.80
C MET A 171 -1.09 -16.58 -4.33
N SER A 172 -0.18 -16.89 -3.40
CA SER A 172 0.90 -15.99 -2.98
C SER A 172 1.81 -15.64 -4.17
N GLY A 173 2.19 -16.63 -4.98
CA GLY A 173 2.94 -16.41 -6.22
C GLY A 173 2.22 -15.45 -7.15
N VAL A 174 0.94 -15.69 -7.42
CA VAL A 174 0.13 -14.83 -8.30
C VAL A 174 0.06 -13.38 -7.79
N ILE A 175 -0.09 -13.16 -6.48
CA ILE A 175 -0.11 -11.81 -5.90
C ILE A 175 1.26 -11.14 -6.02
N ASN A 176 2.35 -11.87 -5.79
CA ASN A 176 3.70 -11.34 -5.93
C ASN A 176 4.01 -10.92 -7.38
N ASP A 177 3.64 -11.75 -8.35
CA ASP A 177 3.81 -11.44 -9.77
C ASP A 177 3.02 -10.19 -10.16
N LEU A 178 1.75 -10.08 -9.73
CA LEU A 178 0.93 -8.89 -9.94
C LEU A 178 1.54 -7.63 -9.32
N ILE A 179 2.06 -7.72 -8.10
CA ILE A 179 2.74 -6.59 -7.44
C ILE A 179 3.96 -6.18 -8.27
N ARG A 180 4.80 -7.12 -8.69
CA ARG A 180 6.00 -6.83 -9.48
C ARG A 180 5.66 -6.19 -10.82
N GLU A 181 4.73 -6.77 -11.57
CA GLU A 181 4.25 -6.23 -12.85
C GLU A 181 3.73 -4.79 -12.69
N ILE A 182 2.84 -4.57 -11.74
CA ILE A 182 2.23 -3.25 -11.50
C ILE A 182 3.28 -2.21 -11.13
N VAL A 183 4.20 -2.53 -10.21
CA VAL A 183 5.24 -1.58 -9.77
C VAL A 183 6.15 -1.21 -10.94
N VAL A 184 6.56 -2.18 -11.76
CA VAL A 184 7.43 -1.96 -12.92
C VAL A 184 6.71 -1.14 -14.00
N GLU A 185 5.49 -1.50 -14.37
CA GLU A 185 4.72 -0.81 -15.42
C GLU A 185 4.36 0.62 -15.04
N MET A 186 4.03 0.87 -13.78
CA MET A 186 3.73 2.21 -13.29
C MET A 186 4.98 3.05 -13.04
N GLY A 187 6.16 2.45 -13.00
CA GLY A 187 7.38 3.11 -12.53
C GLY A 187 7.25 3.60 -11.09
N ALA A 188 6.37 2.99 -10.30
CA ALA A 188 6.07 3.41 -8.94
C ALA A 188 7.20 3.04 -7.97
N THR A 189 7.35 3.81 -6.91
CA THR A 189 8.18 3.44 -5.76
C THR A 189 7.36 2.55 -4.85
N ALA A 190 7.91 1.42 -4.40
CA ALA A 190 7.18 0.48 -3.56
C ALA A 190 7.89 0.20 -2.24
N MET A 191 7.13 0.05 -1.17
CA MET A 191 7.61 -0.50 0.10
C MET A 191 6.67 -1.62 0.54
N THR A 192 7.22 -2.80 0.72
CA THR A 192 6.47 -3.98 1.18
C THR A 192 6.95 -4.39 2.58
N ILE A 193 6.01 -4.59 3.47
CA ILE A 193 6.24 -5.23 4.75
C ILE A 193 5.83 -6.68 4.63
N THR A 194 6.74 -7.61 4.92
CA THR A 194 6.42 -9.03 4.97
C THR A 194 7.39 -9.79 5.85
N HIS A 195 7.00 -10.98 6.28
CA HIS A 195 7.87 -11.98 6.88
C HIS A 195 8.05 -13.20 5.96
N ASP A 196 7.43 -13.19 4.78
CA ASP A 196 7.51 -14.27 3.80
C ASP A 196 8.70 -14.06 2.85
N MET A 197 9.69 -14.95 2.94
CA MET A 197 10.93 -14.91 2.14
C MET A 197 10.69 -15.19 0.66
N SER A 198 9.60 -15.85 0.29
CA SER A 198 9.25 -16.07 -1.13
C SER A 198 8.80 -14.75 -1.77
N SER A 199 7.99 -13.97 -1.07
CA SER A 199 7.59 -12.62 -1.47
C SER A 199 8.81 -11.69 -1.59
N VAL A 200 9.73 -11.74 -0.62
CA VAL A 200 10.96 -10.93 -0.69
C VAL A 200 11.73 -11.17 -1.99
N ARG A 201 11.95 -12.43 -2.35
CA ARG A 201 12.68 -12.79 -3.58
C ARG A 201 11.97 -12.36 -4.86
N ALA A 202 10.63 -12.36 -4.85
CA ALA A 202 9.82 -12.04 -6.02
C ALA A 202 9.76 -10.54 -6.31
N ILE A 203 9.67 -9.69 -5.25
CA ILE A 203 9.28 -8.28 -5.42
C ILE A 203 10.36 -7.27 -5.01
N ALA A 204 11.43 -7.67 -4.29
CA ALA A 204 12.42 -6.74 -3.78
C ALA A 204 13.51 -6.39 -4.80
N ASP A 205 13.78 -5.10 -4.93
CA ASP A 205 15.05 -4.59 -5.46
C ASP A 205 16.05 -4.34 -4.31
N ARG A 206 15.51 -4.06 -3.09
CA ARG A 206 16.25 -3.83 -1.84
C ARG A 206 15.55 -4.49 -0.65
N VAL A 207 16.37 -4.85 0.35
CA VAL A 207 15.90 -5.41 1.62
C VAL A 207 16.58 -4.67 2.77
#